data_e6bd2734a6b8d5f1397330721ea6357b
#
_entry.id   e6bd2734a6b8d5f1397330721ea6357b
#
_cell.length_a   1.000
_cell.length_b   1.000
_cell.length_c   1.000
_cell.angle_alpha   90.00
_cell.angle_beta   90.00
_cell.angle_gamma   90.00
#
_symmetry.space_group_name_H-M   'P 1'
#
loop_
_entity.id
_entity.type
_entity.pdbx_description
1 polymer ?
#
loop_
_entity_poly.entity_id
_entity_poly.type
_entity_poly.pdbx_seq_one_letter_code
_entity_poly.pdbx_strand_id
1 'polypeptide(L)'
;IVSMHQLKGFEYLKRTFNFLENYPPESLRVFIAGFSSYAEKDLIIDQSEYHKLANFISEIRNKYSYPIIIEPQQFSSLQSEINAVMTNSAAAAAGLESGDIIIRVDGQVVESRVDAFYKIKAAAEPEIEFLRKNKKMSVVLPKEKNQNSGLIMSYDLSLEQKRKLIAYAEQSKKEQNKNLTVILCSELAYGFLKDFLQPYLNLNSNLKLLKTKNDFFGGSIIAAGLLTNQDLIKTLNKVNKKIESIILPEIIYDYYGNDLLGIHYSQLEDKFGAEIILI
;
A
#
# COMPACT_ATOMS: atom_id res chain seq x y z
N ILE A 1 -10.35 13.54 -7.26
CA ILE A 1 -10.29 14.93 -6.74
C ILE A 1 -9.25 15.04 -5.64
N VAL A 2 -8.67 16.22 -5.44
CA VAL A 2 -7.74 16.51 -4.33
C VAL A 2 -8.53 17.12 -3.19
N SER A 3 -8.38 16.54 -1.98
CA SER A 3 -9.01 17.12 -0.79
C SER A 3 -8.19 18.26 -0.24
N MET A 4 -8.87 19.38 0.04
CA MET A 4 -8.32 20.56 0.71
C MET A 4 -9.14 20.86 1.98
N HIS A 5 -9.57 19.79 2.67
CA HIS A 5 -10.49 19.89 3.79
C HIS A 5 -9.92 20.67 4.98
N GLN A 6 -8.59 20.65 5.17
CA GLN A 6 -7.91 21.44 6.19
C GLN A 6 -8.11 22.96 6.02
N LEU A 7 -8.32 23.44 4.78
CA LEU A 7 -8.53 24.84 4.46
C LEU A 7 -9.99 25.21 4.22
N LYS A 8 -10.77 24.27 3.64
CA LYS A 8 -12.12 24.53 3.14
C LYS A 8 -13.22 23.83 3.97
N GLY A 9 -12.84 22.96 4.92
CA GLY A 9 -13.78 22.08 5.62
C GLY A 9 -14.34 21.01 4.68
N PHE A 10 -15.29 20.22 5.15
CA PHE A 10 -15.87 19.10 4.39
C PHE A 10 -17.08 19.48 3.53
N GLU A 11 -17.66 20.64 3.72
CA GLU A 11 -18.89 21.04 3.01
C GLU A 11 -18.66 21.20 1.49
N TYR A 12 -17.47 21.63 1.08
CA TYR A 12 -17.17 21.70 -0.36
C TYR A 12 -17.07 20.30 -0.99
N LEU A 13 -16.55 19.29 -0.25
CA LEU A 13 -16.52 17.90 -0.71
C LEU A 13 -17.95 17.36 -0.88
N LYS A 14 -18.83 17.59 0.11
CA LYS A 14 -20.25 17.21 0.00
C LYS A 14 -20.91 17.83 -1.23
N ARG A 15 -20.68 19.12 -1.49
CA ARG A 15 -21.22 19.79 -2.68
C ARG A 15 -20.71 19.14 -3.97
N THR A 16 -19.41 18.79 -4.01
CA THR A 16 -18.83 18.08 -5.16
C THR A 16 -19.46 16.70 -5.34
N PHE A 17 -19.62 15.95 -4.25
CA PHE A 17 -20.24 14.61 -4.30
C PHE A 17 -21.69 14.68 -4.75
N ASN A 18 -22.47 15.61 -4.21
CA ASN A 18 -23.87 15.84 -4.61
C ASN A 18 -23.99 16.26 -6.09
N PHE A 19 -23.05 17.05 -6.60
CA PHE A 19 -23.01 17.40 -8.01
C PHE A 19 -22.78 16.18 -8.89
N LEU A 20 -21.86 15.28 -8.48
CA LEU A 20 -21.53 14.06 -9.20
C LEU A 20 -22.65 13.01 -9.19
N GLU A 21 -23.63 13.09 -8.27
CA GLU A 21 -24.83 12.23 -8.32
C GLU A 21 -25.67 12.43 -9.60
N ASN A 22 -25.60 13.61 -10.21
CA ASN A 22 -26.27 13.85 -11.50
C ASN A 22 -25.56 13.16 -12.67
N TYR A 23 -24.27 12.83 -12.51
CA TYR A 23 -23.42 12.19 -13.51
C TYR A 23 -22.47 11.21 -12.80
N PRO A 24 -23.01 10.11 -12.22
CA PRO A 24 -22.25 9.26 -11.32
C PRO A 24 -21.05 8.61 -12.04
N PRO A 25 -19.83 8.78 -11.50
CA PRO A 25 -18.65 8.10 -12.02
C PRO A 25 -18.65 6.62 -11.60
N GLU A 26 -17.90 5.77 -12.29
CA GLU A 26 -17.68 4.38 -11.86
C GLU A 26 -17.04 4.29 -10.49
N SER A 27 -16.18 5.24 -10.13
CA SER A 27 -15.60 5.41 -8.80
C SER A 27 -15.05 6.83 -8.64
N LEU A 28 -14.99 7.32 -7.40
CA LEU A 28 -14.40 8.61 -7.06
C LEU A 28 -13.22 8.41 -6.13
N ARG A 29 -12.04 8.87 -6.53
CA ARG A 29 -10.84 8.89 -5.68
C ARG A 29 -10.64 10.27 -5.08
N VAL A 30 -10.56 10.33 -3.76
CA VAL A 30 -10.30 11.54 -2.98
C VAL A 30 -8.87 11.47 -2.49
N PHE A 31 -8.01 12.27 -3.09
CA PHE A 31 -6.59 12.31 -2.74
C PHE A 31 -6.34 13.28 -1.59
N ILE A 32 -5.58 12.84 -0.61
CA ILE A 32 -4.88 13.74 0.29
C ILE A 32 -3.62 14.22 -0.42
N ALA A 33 -3.51 15.53 -0.62
CA ALA A 33 -2.34 16.09 -1.27
C ALA A 33 -1.09 15.92 -0.40
N GLY A 34 -0.02 15.42 -1.00
CA GLY A 34 1.31 15.48 -0.42
C GLY A 34 1.94 16.84 -0.74
N PHE A 35 2.26 17.62 0.29
CA PHE A 35 2.97 18.89 0.16
C PHE A 35 4.40 18.76 0.67
N SER A 36 5.34 19.30 -0.07
CA SER A 36 6.74 19.36 0.36
C SER A 36 6.93 20.38 1.48
N SER A 37 8.08 20.33 2.14
CA SER A 37 8.47 21.30 3.17
C SER A 37 8.60 22.74 2.68
N TYR A 38 8.61 22.96 1.34
CA TYR A 38 8.63 24.29 0.71
C TYR A 38 7.23 24.89 0.52
N ALA A 39 6.17 24.09 0.76
CA ALA A 39 4.80 24.61 0.72
C ALA A 39 4.54 25.50 1.94
N GLU A 40 3.50 26.34 1.84
CA GLU A 40 3.01 27.10 2.99
C GLU A 40 2.61 26.13 4.14
N LYS A 41 2.92 26.53 5.37
CA LYS A 41 2.74 25.65 6.55
C LYS A 41 1.32 25.13 6.70
N ASP A 42 0.33 25.94 6.37
CA ASP A 42 -1.08 25.59 6.46
C ASP A 42 -1.52 24.53 5.43
N LEU A 43 -0.70 24.28 4.41
CA LEU A 43 -0.93 23.22 3.44
C LEU A 43 -0.36 21.87 3.88
N ILE A 44 0.67 21.89 4.73
CA ILE A 44 1.33 20.66 5.20
C ILE A 44 0.41 19.98 6.21
N ILE A 45 -0.11 18.82 5.85
CA ILE A 45 -1.03 18.04 6.66
C ILE A 45 -0.30 16.96 7.46
N ASP A 46 -0.79 16.70 8.64
CA ASP A 46 -0.33 15.59 9.47
C ASP A 46 -1.27 14.37 9.38
N GLN A 47 -0.91 13.32 10.07
CA GLN A 47 -1.68 12.08 10.10
C GLN A 47 -3.11 12.27 10.65
N SER A 48 -3.36 13.28 11.50
CA SER A 48 -4.69 13.54 12.04
C SER A 48 -5.66 13.99 10.97
N GLU A 49 -5.19 14.74 9.97
CA GLU A 49 -6.02 15.19 8.84
C GLU A 49 -6.43 14.02 7.93
N TYR A 50 -5.54 13.02 7.75
CA TYR A 50 -5.93 11.77 7.09
C TYR A 50 -7.09 11.09 7.82
N HIS A 51 -6.98 10.93 9.13
CA HIS A 51 -8.04 10.29 9.93
C HIS A 51 -9.35 11.06 9.91
N LYS A 52 -9.30 12.40 9.95
CA LYS A 52 -10.51 13.24 9.84
C LYS A 52 -11.21 13.00 8.50
N LEU A 53 -10.45 12.99 7.39
CA LEU A 53 -11.01 12.71 6.06
C LEU A 53 -11.55 11.27 5.97
N ALA A 54 -10.82 10.29 6.51
CA ALA A 54 -11.23 8.89 6.49
C ALA A 54 -12.55 8.67 7.24
N ASN A 55 -12.69 9.25 8.42
CA ASN A 55 -13.93 9.20 9.20
C ASN A 55 -15.08 9.87 8.45
N PHE A 56 -14.86 11.08 7.94
CA PHE A 56 -15.86 11.78 7.14
C PHE A 56 -16.34 10.96 5.94
N ILE A 57 -15.42 10.42 5.13
CA ILE A 57 -15.80 9.59 3.97
C ILE A 57 -16.53 8.32 4.43
N SER A 58 -16.09 7.67 5.50
CA SER A 58 -16.76 6.47 6.04
C SER A 58 -18.22 6.73 6.43
N GLU A 59 -18.52 7.90 6.99
CA GLU A 59 -19.88 8.29 7.43
C GLU A 59 -20.80 8.59 6.25
N ILE A 60 -20.27 9.08 5.16
CA ILE A 60 -21.10 9.60 4.06
C ILE A 60 -21.12 8.73 2.81
N ARG A 61 -20.10 7.89 2.56
CA ARG A 61 -19.93 7.15 1.29
C ARG A 61 -21.15 6.33 0.88
N ASN A 62 -21.87 5.75 1.84
CA ASN A 62 -23.06 4.93 1.58
C ASN A 62 -24.30 5.77 1.17
N LYS A 63 -24.20 7.09 1.13
CA LYS A 63 -25.26 7.99 0.67
C LYS A 63 -25.19 8.26 -0.82
N TYR A 64 -24.12 7.82 -1.49
CA TYR A 64 -23.84 8.06 -2.89
C TYR A 64 -23.95 6.79 -3.71
N SER A 65 -24.40 6.93 -4.96
CA SER A 65 -24.62 5.81 -5.90
C SER A 65 -23.31 5.22 -6.45
N TYR A 66 -22.19 5.88 -6.21
CA TYR A 66 -20.86 5.48 -6.66
C TYR A 66 -19.88 5.33 -5.47
N PRO A 67 -18.88 4.41 -5.58
CA PRO A 67 -17.91 4.23 -4.51
C PRO A 67 -16.96 5.42 -4.37
N ILE A 68 -16.71 5.85 -3.13
CA ILE A 68 -15.78 6.92 -2.78
C ILE A 68 -14.60 6.31 -2.01
N ILE A 69 -13.38 6.55 -2.51
CA ILE A 69 -12.13 5.94 -2.02
C ILE A 69 -11.15 7.05 -1.66
N ILE A 70 -10.46 6.91 -0.54
CA ILE A 70 -9.38 7.83 -0.13
C ILE A 70 -8.05 7.31 -0.70
N GLU A 71 -7.21 8.21 -1.18
CA GLU A 71 -5.84 7.92 -1.61
C GLU A 71 -4.82 8.87 -0.96
N PRO A 72 -3.63 8.39 -0.58
CA PRO A 72 -3.23 6.98 -0.57
C PRO A 72 -3.98 6.18 0.49
N GLN A 73 -4.27 4.92 0.19
CA GLN A 73 -4.84 4.01 1.17
C GLN A 73 -3.81 3.71 2.27
N GLN A 74 -4.28 3.68 3.53
CA GLN A 74 -3.46 3.27 4.66
C GLN A 74 -4.04 1.97 5.25
N PHE A 75 -3.20 0.96 5.38
CA PHE A 75 -3.56 -0.31 6.00
C PHE A 75 -2.39 -0.85 6.84
N SER A 76 -2.70 -1.64 7.86
CA SER A 76 -1.73 -2.16 8.82
C SER A 76 -1.40 -3.64 8.62
N SER A 77 -2.11 -4.34 7.74
CA SER A 77 -1.94 -5.78 7.50
C SER A 77 -2.12 -6.12 6.02
N LEU A 78 -1.75 -7.36 5.63
CA LEU A 78 -1.96 -7.90 4.29
C LEU A 78 -3.32 -8.59 4.12
N GLN A 79 -4.28 -8.37 5.02
CA GLN A 79 -5.64 -8.88 4.85
C GLN A 79 -6.25 -8.37 3.55
N SER A 80 -6.85 -9.28 2.79
CA SER A 80 -7.39 -8.98 1.46
C SER A 80 -8.76 -8.29 1.55
N GLU A 81 -8.78 -7.14 2.23
CA GLU A 81 -9.97 -6.32 2.41
C GLU A 81 -10.37 -5.60 1.12
N ILE A 82 -11.67 -5.64 0.80
CA ILE A 82 -12.27 -4.89 -0.31
C ILE A 82 -12.41 -3.42 0.10
N ASN A 83 -11.73 -2.52 -0.59
CA ASN A 83 -11.84 -1.08 -0.33
C ASN A 83 -13.18 -0.51 -0.80
N ALA A 84 -13.63 -0.95 -1.99
CA ALA A 84 -14.90 -0.55 -2.56
C ALA A 84 -15.36 -1.54 -3.63
N VAL A 85 -16.64 -1.46 -4.01
CA VAL A 85 -17.25 -2.25 -5.09
C VAL A 85 -17.88 -1.29 -6.08
N MET A 86 -17.56 -1.43 -7.36
CA MET A 86 -18.15 -0.63 -8.44
C MET A 86 -19.61 -0.99 -8.61
N THR A 87 -20.46 0.01 -8.75
CA THR A 87 -21.88 -0.20 -9.07
C THR A 87 -22.03 -0.90 -10.42
N ASN A 88 -23.09 -1.68 -10.60
CA ASN A 88 -23.36 -2.43 -11.82
C ASN A 88 -22.24 -3.40 -12.25
N SER A 89 -21.51 -3.94 -11.29
CA SER A 89 -20.41 -4.91 -11.49
C SER A 89 -20.81 -6.32 -11.06
N ALA A 90 -20.02 -7.32 -11.49
CA ALA A 90 -20.20 -8.70 -11.05
C ALA A 90 -20.10 -8.84 -9.52
N ALA A 91 -19.19 -8.11 -8.90
CA ALA A 91 -19.02 -8.08 -7.45
C ALA A 91 -20.25 -7.48 -6.73
N ALA A 92 -20.82 -6.39 -7.28
CA ALA A 92 -22.05 -5.82 -6.75
C ALA A 92 -23.24 -6.77 -6.91
N ALA A 93 -23.38 -7.41 -8.08
CA ALA A 93 -24.43 -8.40 -8.34
C ALA A 93 -24.34 -9.63 -7.39
N ALA A 94 -23.13 -10.04 -7.02
CA ALA A 94 -22.88 -11.10 -6.04
C ALA A 94 -23.05 -10.64 -4.57
N GLY A 95 -23.32 -9.35 -4.33
CA GLY A 95 -23.52 -8.81 -2.99
C GLY A 95 -22.26 -8.66 -2.16
N LEU A 96 -21.09 -8.53 -2.79
CA LEU A 96 -19.85 -8.14 -2.10
C LEU A 96 -19.89 -6.66 -1.73
N GLU A 97 -19.27 -6.32 -0.59
CA GLU A 97 -19.30 -4.98 -0.04
C GLU A 97 -17.89 -4.51 0.38
N SER A 98 -17.73 -3.19 0.51
CA SER A 98 -16.54 -2.63 1.14
C SER A 98 -16.40 -3.12 2.57
N GLY A 99 -15.17 -3.50 2.97
CA GLY A 99 -14.87 -4.09 4.27
C GLY A 99 -14.98 -5.61 4.33
N ASP A 100 -15.46 -6.29 3.28
CA ASP A 100 -15.34 -7.75 3.19
C ASP A 100 -13.87 -8.15 3.07
N ILE A 101 -13.46 -9.19 3.80
CA ILE A 101 -12.09 -9.70 3.77
C ILE A 101 -12.09 -11.03 3.02
N ILE A 102 -11.53 -11.06 1.82
CA ILE A 102 -11.44 -12.29 1.00
C ILE A 102 -10.43 -13.23 1.64
N ILE A 103 -10.82 -14.48 1.86
CA ILE A 103 -9.97 -15.50 2.48
C ILE A 103 -9.57 -16.62 1.50
N ARG A 104 -10.43 -16.92 0.51
CA ARG A 104 -10.16 -17.90 -0.53
C ARG A 104 -10.81 -17.49 -1.85
N VAL A 105 -10.20 -17.95 -2.95
CA VAL A 105 -10.73 -17.90 -4.31
C VAL A 105 -10.58 -19.30 -4.90
N ASP A 106 -11.68 -19.93 -5.32
CA ASP A 106 -11.72 -21.32 -5.83
C ASP A 106 -11.01 -22.31 -4.87
N GLY A 107 -11.29 -22.19 -3.57
CA GLY A 107 -10.68 -23.00 -2.53
C GLY A 107 -9.23 -22.67 -2.18
N GLN A 108 -8.54 -21.83 -2.97
CA GLN A 108 -7.16 -21.41 -2.73
C GLN A 108 -7.12 -20.24 -1.74
N VAL A 109 -6.30 -20.35 -0.70
CA VAL A 109 -6.06 -19.25 0.25
C VAL A 109 -5.46 -18.06 -0.48
N VAL A 110 -5.93 -16.84 -0.16
CA VAL A 110 -5.34 -15.60 -0.63
C VAL A 110 -4.39 -15.05 0.43
N GLU A 111 -3.30 -14.45 -0.03
CA GLU A 111 -2.21 -14.06 0.84
C GLU A 111 -1.99 -12.54 0.91
N SER A 112 -2.65 -11.78 0.02
CA SER A 112 -2.59 -10.32 -0.05
C SER A 112 -3.75 -9.79 -0.89
N ARG A 113 -3.96 -8.47 -0.89
CA ARG A 113 -4.97 -7.82 -1.76
C ARG A 113 -4.66 -8.02 -3.23
N VAL A 114 -3.39 -7.90 -3.59
CA VAL A 114 -2.90 -8.13 -4.96
C VAL A 114 -3.14 -9.57 -5.39
N ASP A 115 -2.85 -10.55 -4.53
CA ASP A 115 -3.08 -11.98 -4.81
C ASP A 115 -4.57 -12.27 -5.02
N ALA A 116 -5.43 -11.77 -4.13
CA ALA A 116 -6.89 -11.92 -4.26
C ALA A 116 -7.39 -11.34 -5.59
N PHE A 117 -6.97 -10.11 -5.91
CA PHE A 117 -7.37 -9.42 -7.13
C PHE A 117 -7.00 -10.21 -8.38
N TYR A 118 -5.76 -10.71 -8.48
CA TYR A 118 -5.32 -11.44 -9.67
C TYR A 118 -5.94 -12.83 -9.78
N LYS A 119 -6.13 -13.56 -8.67
CA LYS A 119 -6.86 -14.84 -8.68
C LYS A 119 -8.29 -14.66 -9.20
N ILE A 120 -9.01 -13.67 -8.67
CA ILE A 120 -10.37 -13.37 -9.11
C ILE A 120 -10.38 -12.95 -10.59
N LYS A 121 -9.46 -12.10 -11.02
CA LYS A 121 -9.38 -11.65 -12.42
C LYS A 121 -9.15 -12.83 -13.37
N ALA A 122 -8.26 -13.76 -13.02
CA ALA A 122 -7.86 -14.88 -13.87
C ALA A 122 -8.92 -15.98 -14.00
N ALA A 123 -9.87 -16.10 -13.09
CA ALA A 123 -10.89 -17.13 -13.07
C ALA A 123 -12.17 -16.72 -13.82
N ALA A 124 -12.90 -17.73 -14.33
CA ALA A 124 -14.29 -17.58 -14.78
C ALA A 124 -15.20 -18.05 -13.63
N GLU A 125 -16.25 -17.31 -13.34
CA GLU A 125 -17.21 -17.59 -12.28
C GLU A 125 -16.55 -18.01 -10.93
N PRO A 126 -15.53 -17.26 -10.41
CA PRO A 126 -14.81 -17.68 -9.23
C PRO A 126 -15.72 -17.77 -8.01
N GLU A 127 -15.56 -18.84 -7.22
CA GLU A 127 -16.11 -18.92 -5.87
C GLU A 127 -15.23 -18.14 -4.91
N ILE A 128 -15.81 -17.16 -4.21
CA ILE A 128 -15.11 -16.30 -3.25
C ILE A 128 -15.61 -16.61 -1.84
N GLU A 129 -14.73 -17.10 -0.99
CA GLU A 129 -14.97 -17.15 0.45
C GLU A 129 -14.43 -15.89 1.11
N PHE A 130 -15.24 -15.27 1.95
CA PHE A 130 -14.88 -14.01 2.62
C PHE A 130 -15.44 -13.92 4.04
N LEU A 131 -14.89 -12.98 4.81
CA LEU A 131 -15.41 -12.63 6.13
C LEU A 131 -16.13 -11.28 6.03
N ARG A 132 -17.37 -11.24 6.52
CA ARG A 132 -18.14 -10.01 6.76
C ARG A 132 -18.49 -9.94 8.24
N LYS A 133 -17.98 -8.93 8.95
CA LYS A 133 -18.19 -8.80 10.41
C LYS A 133 -17.86 -10.10 11.16
N ASN A 134 -16.73 -10.71 10.81
CA ASN A 134 -16.24 -12.00 11.34
C ASN A 134 -17.12 -13.24 11.03
N LYS A 135 -18.14 -13.13 10.18
CA LYS A 135 -18.91 -14.28 9.70
C LYS A 135 -18.37 -14.73 8.35
N LYS A 136 -18.09 -16.04 8.24
CA LYS A 136 -17.66 -16.65 6.97
C LYS A 136 -18.85 -16.77 6.02
N MET A 137 -18.66 -16.32 4.80
CA MET A 137 -19.64 -16.35 3.72
C MET A 137 -18.96 -16.80 2.42
N SER A 138 -19.74 -17.23 1.43
CA SER A 138 -19.28 -17.61 0.11
C SER A 138 -20.26 -17.10 -0.94
N VAL A 139 -19.72 -16.66 -2.09
CA VAL A 139 -20.50 -16.27 -3.29
C VAL A 139 -19.75 -16.69 -4.54
N VAL A 140 -20.49 -16.91 -5.63
CA VAL A 140 -19.91 -17.07 -6.96
C VAL A 140 -20.06 -15.75 -7.73
N LEU A 141 -18.97 -15.23 -8.31
CA LEU A 141 -19.02 -14.04 -9.12
C LEU A 141 -19.44 -14.36 -10.56
N PRO A 142 -20.51 -13.76 -11.08
CA PRO A 142 -20.97 -13.97 -12.46
C PRO A 142 -20.10 -13.15 -13.43
N LYS A 143 -18.90 -13.64 -13.74
CA LYS A 143 -17.96 -12.98 -14.66
C LYS A 143 -17.18 -14.00 -15.50
N GLU A 144 -16.76 -13.58 -16.67
CA GLU A 144 -15.87 -14.36 -17.52
C GLU A 144 -14.40 -14.28 -17.07
N LYS A 145 -13.57 -15.20 -17.56
CA LYS A 145 -12.13 -15.17 -17.37
C LYS A 145 -11.54 -13.84 -17.86
N ASN A 146 -10.66 -13.25 -17.06
CA ASN A 146 -10.00 -11.95 -17.30
C ASN A 146 -10.95 -10.73 -17.37
N GLN A 147 -12.23 -10.91 -17.19
CA GLN A 147 -13.16 -9.79 -17.04
C GLN A 147 -12.92 -9.05 -15.71
N ASN A 148 -13.20 -7.75 -15.68
CA ASN A 148 -13.14 -6.96 -14.46
C ASN A 148 -14.30 -7.36 -13.52
N SER A 149 -13.97 -7.68 -12.26
CA SER A 149 -14.98 -8.03 -11.26
C SER A 149 -15.74 -6.83 -10.70
N GLY A 150 -15.18 -5.63 -10.81
CA GLY A 150 -15.66 -4.43 -10.13
C GLY A 150 -15.17 -4.27 -8.69
N LEU A 151 -14.31 -5.16 -8.21
CA LEU A 151 -13.65 -4.99 -6.92
C LEU A 151 -12.55 -3.93 -7.03
N ILE A 152 -12.52 -3.03 -6.05
CA ILE A 152 -11.44 -2.05 -5.88
C ILE A 152 -10.67 -2.45 -4.63
N MET A 153 -9.41 -2.80 -4.83
CA MET A 153 -8.50 -3.24 -3.78
C MET A 153 -7.21 -2.43 -3.85
N SER A 154 -6.62 -2.13 -2.71
CA SER A 154 -5.34 -1.44 -2.63
C SER A 154 -4.20 -2.34 -3.09
N TYR A 155 -3.18 -1.74 -3.69
CA TYR A 155 -1.95 -2.45 -3.99
C TYR A 155 -1.11 -2.58 -2.73
N ASP A 156 -0.85 -3.80 -2.29
CA ASP A 156 0.05 -4.11 -1.17
C ASP A 156 1.30 -4.87 -1.65
N LEU A 157 1.34 -6.18 -1.51
CA LEU A 157 2.44 -7.01 -1.98
C LEU A 157 1.95 -8.10 -2.94
N SER A 158 2.63 -8.25 -4.06
CA SER A 158 2.46 -9.43 -4.91
C SER A 158 2.99 -10.69 -4.20
N LEU A 159 2.56 -11.88 -4.65
CA LEU A 159 3.10 -13.15 -4.13
C LEU A 159 4.61 -13.26 -4.36
N GLU A 160 5.12 -12.72 -5.47
CA GLU A 160 6.54 -12.72 -5.78
C GLU A 160 7.32 -11.86 -4.77
N GLN A 161 6.86 -10.64 -4.51
CA GLN A 161 7.47 -9.75 -3.51
C GLN A 161 7.44 -10.37 -2.11
N LYS A 162 6.30 -10.96 -1.71
CA LYS A 162 6.22 -11.69 -0.43
C LYS A 162 7.24 -12.81 -0.33
N ARG A 163 7.32 -13.67 -1.36
CA ARG A 163 8.27 -14.79 -1.39
C ARG A 163 9.72 -14.32 -1.33
N LYS A 164 10.07 -13.28 -2.07
CA LYS A 164 11.41 -12.67 -2.01
C LYS A 164 11.71 -12.16 -0.60
N LEU A 165 10.82 -11.38 0.01
CA LEU A 165 11.00 -10.87 1.38
C LEU A 165 11.19 -12.00 2.41
N ILE A 166 10.37 -13.06 2.33
CA ILE A 166 10.51 -14.24 3.21
C ILE A 166 11.85 -14.93 2.98
N ALA A 167 12.23 -15.19 1.72
CA ALA A 167 13.48 -15.88 1.39
C ALA A 167 14.70 -15.15 1.97
N TYR A 168 14.78 -13.83 1.81
CA TYR A 168 15.86 -13.03 2.39
C TYR A 168 15.82 -12.97 3.93
N ALA A 169 14.62 -12.91 4.51
CA ALA A 169 14.46 -12.95 5.96
C ALA A 169 14.89 -14.30 6.56
N GLU A 170 14.65 -15.40 5.86
CA GLU A 170 15.11 -16.75 6.27
C GLU A 170 16.59 -16.96 6.03
N GLN A 171 17.13 -16.46 4.90
CA GLN A 171 18.55 -16.52 4.58
C GLN A 171 19.36 -15.79 5.66
N SER A 172 18.99 -14.58 6.01
CA SER A 172 19.68 -13.79 7.06
C SER A 172 19.69 -14.47 8.45
N LYS A 173 18.79 -15.44 8.70
CA LYS A 173 18.79 -16.27 9.93
C LYS A 173 19.81 -17.39 9.87
N LYS A 174 20.06 -17.97 8.69
CA LYS A 174 20.95 -19.14 8.50
C LYS A 174 22.42 -18.76 8.47
N GLU A 175 22.73 -17.53 8.14
CA GLU A 175 24.11 -17.07 8.02
C GLU A 175 24.76 -17.01 9.40
N GLN A 176 25.85 -17.77 9.57
CA GLN A 176 26.71 -17.72 10.76
C GLN A 176 27.44 -16.36 10.86
N ASN A 177 27.37 -15.54 9.82
CA ASN A 177 27.93 -14.20 9.76
C ASN A 177 27.07 -13.22 10.55
N LYS A 178 27.72 -12.42 11.38
CA LYS A 178 27.09 -11.37 12.21
C LYS A 178 26.63 -10.14 11.41
N ASN A 179 26.62 -10.20 10.10
CA ASN A 179 26.28 -9.09 9.21
C ASN A 179 24.76 -8.89 9.13
N LEU A 180 24.37 -7.68 8.81
CA LEU A 180 22.98 -7.25 8.89
C LEU A 180 22.32 -7.21 7.51
N THR A 181 21.14 -7.79 7.38
CA THR A 181 20.21 -7.54 6.26
C THR A 181 19.25 -6.43 6.67
N VAL A 182 19.15 -5.39 5.87
CA VAL A 182 18.28 -4.23 6.13
C VAL A 182 17.21 -4.16 5.06
N ILE A 183 15.95 -4.15 5.48
CA ILE A 183 14.81 -3.85 4.63
C ILE A 183 14.44 -2.39 4.85
N LEU A 184 14.54 -1.55 3.81
CA LEU A 184 14.07 -0.17 3.85
C LEU A 184 12.66 -0.06 3.26
N CYS A 185 11.83 0.74 3.87
CA CYS A 185 10.49 1.03 3.35
C CYS A 185 10.11 2.49 3.62
N SER A 186 9.11 2.98 2.89
CA SER A 186 8.51 4.28 3.14
C SER A 186 7.71 4.31 4.45
N GLU A 187 7.37 5.50 4.92
CA GLU A 187 6.50 5.68 6.07
C GLU A 187 5.11 5.05 5.84
N LEU A 188 4.60 5.14 4.62
CA LEU A 188 3.31 4.57 4.22
C LEU A 188 3.29 3.04 4.32
N ALA A 189 4.37 2.37 3.91
CA ALA A 189 4.45 0.91 3.88
C ALA A 189 4.87 0.27 5.22
N TYR A 190 5.43 1.05 6.13
CA TYR A 190 6.04 0.52 7.35
C TYR A 190 5.07 -0.30 8.21
N GLY A 191 3.81 0.14 8.33
CA GLY A 191 2.82 -0.51 9.20
C GLY A 191 2.58 -1.97 8.81
N PHE A 192 2.15 -2.21 7.59
CA PHE A 192 1.84 -3.57 7.12
C PHE A 192 3.09 -4.45 6.93
N LEU A 193 4.23 -3.87 6.53
CA LEU A 193 5.48 -4.62 6.43
C LEU A 193 5.98 -5.07 7.80
N LYS A 194 5.84 -4.23 8.83
CA LYS A 194 6.18 -4.59 10.20
C LYS A 194 5.31 -5.74 10.71
N ASP A 195 4.01 -5.68 10.49
CA ASP A 195 3.07 -6.75 10.84
C ASP A 195 3.44 -8.06 10.12
N PHE A 196 3.62 -8.00 8.81
CA PHE A 196 3.98 -9.14 7.98
C PHE A 196 5.31 -9.79 8.36
N LEU A 197 6.35 -8.98 8.62
CA LEU A 197 7.70 -9.45 8.92
C LEU A 197 7.94 -9.74 10.41
N GLN A 198 6.99 -9.46 11.30
CA GLN A 198 7.14 -9.62 12.74
C GLN A 198 7.66 -11.00 13.17
N PRO A 199 7.19 -12.14 12.61
CA PRO A 199 7.72 -13.47 12.96
C PRO A 199 9.21 -13.64 12.66
N TYR A 200 9.71 -12.98 11.62
CA TYR A 200 11.12 -13.03 11.22
C TYR A 200 11.97 -12.06 12.03
N LEU A 201 11.48 -10.83 12.25
CA LEU A 201 12.17 -9.79 13.00
C LEU A 201 12.41 -10.19 14.47
N ASN A 202 11.44 -10.87 15.09
CA ASN A 202 11.55 -11.31 16.50
C ASN A 202 12.56 -12.44 16.69
N LEU A 203 12.80 -13.25 15.67
CA LEU A 203 13.66 -14.43 15.73
C LEU A 203 15.07 -14.21 15.18
N ASN A 204 15.32 -13.05 14.58
CA ASN A 204 16.55 -12.79 13.85
C ASN A 204 17.15 -11.42 14.18
N SER A 205 18.22 -11.41 14.97
CA SER A 205 18.94 -10.17 15.32
C SER A 205 19.74 -9.55 14.16
N ASN A 206 19.86 -10.27 13.03
CA ASN A 206 20.56 -9.82 11.83
C ASN A 206 19.61 -9.35 10.71
N LEU A 207 18.32 -9.25 11.01
CA LEU A 207 17.33 -8.65 10.12
C LEU A 207 16.76 -7.38 10.75
N LYS A 208 16.68 -6.30 9.98
CA LYS A 208 16.05 -5.06 10.42
C LYS A 208 15.12 -4.51 9.34
N LEU A 209 13.93 -4.09 9.77
CA LEU A 209 13.04 -3.26 8.97
C LEU A 209 13.20 -1.80 9.43
N LEU A 210 13.59 -0.91 8.53
CA LEU A 210 13.79 0.50 8.80
C LEU A 210 12.84 1.35 7.96
N LYS A 211 12.17 2.27 8.64
CA LYS A 211 11.34 3.29 8.04
C LYS A 211 12.20 4.44 7.54
N THR A 212 12.13 4.73 6.25
CA THR A 212 12.81 5.87 5.63
C THR A 212 11.87 7.06 5.57
N LYS A 213 12.31 8.18 6.14
CA LYS A 213 11.63 9.45 6.03
C LYS A 213 12.04 10.12 4.70
N ASN A 214 11.08 10.72 4.00
CA ASN A 214 11.38 11.56 2.86
C ASN A 214 11.84 12.94 3.37
N ASP A 215 13.13 13.13 3.46
CA ASP A 215 13.73 14.42 3.88
C ASP A 215 13.99 15.33 2.68
N PHE A 216 14.10 14.78 1.47
CA PHE A 216 14.35 15.56 0.25
C PHE A 216 13.18 16.50 -0.05
N PHE A 217 11.98 15.97 -0.12
CA PHE A 217 10.78 16.80 -0.26
C PHE A 217 10.28 17.29 1.11
N GLY A 218 10.36 16.47 2.14
CA GLY A 218 9.83 16.75 3.46
C GLY A 218 8.31 16.91 3.49
N GLY A 219 7.81 17.68 4.44
CA GLY A 219 6.38 17.96 4.58
C GLY A 219 5.55 16.72 4.88
N SER A 220 4.48 16.50 4.12
CA SER A 220 3.57 15.35 4.27
C SER A 220 3.79 14.23 3.23
N ILE A 221 4.93 14.23 2.53
CA ILE A 221 5.25 13.23 1.50
C ILE A 221 5.81 11.96 2.15
N ILE A 222 5.09 10.83 2.02
CA ILE A 222 5.39 9.56 2.70
C ILE A 222 5.48 8.35 1.75
N ALA A 223 5.33 8.53 0.43
CA ALA A 223 5.32 7.45 -0.55
C ALA A 223 6.75 7.00 -0.95
N ALA A 224 6.92 5.70 -1.24
CA ALA A 224 8.22 5.14 -1.62
C ALA A 224 8.78 5.70 -2.91
N GLY A 225 7.96 5.85 -3.96
CA GLY A 225 8.41 6.35 -5.28
C GLY A 225 8.88 7.81 -5.30
N LEU A 226 8.82 8.51 -4.16
CA LEU A 226 9.35 9.87 -3.99
C LEU A 226 10.57 9.91 -3.05
N LEU A 227 11.10 8.77 -2.63
CA LEU A 227 12.36 8.68 -1.88
C LEU A 227 13.54 8.85 -2.83
N THR A 228 14.64 9.37 -2.30
CA THR A 228 15.92 9.51 -3.00
C THR A 228 17.01 8.69 -2.32
N ASN A 229 18.10 8.42 -3.04
CA ASN A 229 19.28 7.78 -2.44
C ASN A 229 19.79 8.55 -1.20
N GLN A 230 19.63 9.87 -1.17
CA GLN A 230 20.01 10.67 -0.01
C GLN A 230 19.19 10.34 1.23
N ASP A 231 17.88 10.11 1.08
CA ASP A 231 16.98 9.71 2.17
C ASP A 231 17.35 8.33 2.71
N LEU A 232 17.64 7.39 1.80
CA LEU A 232 18.09 6.04 2.12
C LEU A 232 19.43 6.07 2.87
N ILE A 233 20.41 6.83 2.38
CA ILE A 233 21.72 7.01 3.00
C ILE A 233 21.58 7.58 4.43
N LYS A 234 20.74 8.60 4.63
CA LYS A 234 20.50 9.16 5.96
C LYS A 234 19.93 8.12 6.93
N THR A 235 19.07 7.24 6.44
CA THR A 235 18.50 6.16 7.26
C THR A 235 19.53 5.10 7.57
N LEU A 236 20.31 4.65 6.58
CA LEU A 236 21.35 3.63 6.73
C LEU A 236 22.53 4.08 7.61
N ASN A 237 22.90 5.36 7.58
CA ASN A 237 23.96 5.93 8.44
C ASN A 237 23.67 5.80 9.94
N LYS A 238 22.42 5.53 10.34
CA LYS A 238 22.04 5.26 11.75
C LYS A 238 22.31 3.82 12.19
N VAL A 239 22.75 2.97 11.24
CA VAL A 239 23.03 1.55 11.50
C VAL A 239 24.48 1.38 11.91
N ASN A 240 24.72 0.88 13.14
CA ASN A 240 26.07 0.72 13.73
C ASN A 240 26.68 -0.67 13.46
N LYS A 241 26.04 -1.51 12.65
CA LYS A 241 26.55 -2.83 12.24
C LYS A 241 26.92 -2.83 10.77
N LYS A 242 27.87 -3.69 10.39
CA LYS A 242 28.15 -3.93 8.95
C LYS A 242 26.90 -4.48 8.28
N ILE A 243 26.50 -3.86 7.19
CA ILE A 243 25.38 -4.27 6.36
C ILE A 243 25.91 -5.18 5.27
N GLU A 244 25.24 -6.29 5.02
CA GLU A 244 25.55 -7.24 3.95
C GLU A 244 24.62 -7.08 2.77
N SER A 245 23.31 -6.90 3.06
CA SER A 245 22.28 -6.74 2.02
C SER A 245 21.30 -5.63 2.40
N ILE A 246 20.91 -4.84 1.42
CA ILE A 246 19.93 -3.78 1.52
C ILE A 246 18.79 -4.09 0.56
N ILE A 247 17.60 -4.32 1.09
CA ILE A 247 16.39 -4.61 0.32
C ILE A 247 15.59 -3.33 0.19
N LEU A 248 15.25 -2.94 -1.04
CA LEU A 248 14.60 -1.69 -1.39
C LEU A 248 13.35 -1.91 -2.23
N PRO A 249 12.31 -1.07 -2.10
CA PRO A 249 11.21 -1.07 -3.06
C PRO A 249 11.69 -0.59 -4.43
N GLU A 250 11.47 -1.41 -5.46
CA GLU A 250 11.86 -1.12 -6.85
C GLU A 250 11.28 0.21 -7.35
N ILE A 251 10.10 0.60 -6.89
CA ILE A 251 9.39 1.83 -7.29
C ILE A 251 10.16 3.12 -6.98
N ILE A 252 11.24 3.07 -6.21
CA ILE A 252 12.13 4.22 -5.98
C ILE A 252 12.86 4.62 -7.26
N TYR A 253 13.11 3.65 -8.14
CA TYR A 253 13.99 3.78 -9.28
C TYR A 253 13.24 3.67 -10.60
N ASP A 254 13.76 4.35 -11.60
CA ASP A 254 13.30 4.22 -12.97
C ASP A 254 13.82 2.91 -13.62
N TYR A 255 13.45 2.70 -14.89
CA TYR A 255 13.90 1.52 -15.66
C TYR A 255 15.42 1.37 -15.73
N TYR A 256 16.17 2.46 -15.61
CA TYR A 256 17.63 2.47 -15.64
C TYR A 256 18.26 2.36 -14.25
N GLY A 257 17.48 2.22 -13.21
CA GLY A 257 17.95 2.13 -11.83
C GLY A 257 18.27 3.48 -11.16
N ASN A 258 17.80 4.59 -11.72
CA ASN A 258 18.04 5.93 -11.19
C ASN A 258 16.86 6.40 -10.33
N ASP A 259 17.18 7.07 -9.23
CA ASP A 259 16.19 7.78 -8.43
C ASP A 259 15.72 9.09 -9.11
N LEU A 260 14.83 9.84 -8.47
CA LEU A 260 14.29 11.11 -8.99
C LEU A 260 15.35 12.18 -9.27
N LEU A 261 16.55 12.05 -8.71
CA LEU A 261 17.68 12.95 -8.93
C LEU A 261 18.63 12.46 -10.03
N GLY A 262 18.30 11.35 -10.69
CA GLY A 262 19.16 10.70 -11.69
C GLY A 262 20.33 9.95 -11.08
N ILE A 263 20.28 9.60 -9.80
CA ILE A 263 21.35 8.87 -9.10
C ILE A 263 21.03 7.38 -9.08
N HIS A 264 21.95 6.56 -9.63
CA HIS A 264 21.78 5.12 -9.71
C HIS A 264 21.90 4.45 -8.32
N TYR A 265 21.14 3.38 -8.09
CA TYR A 265 21.13 2.66 -6.80
C TYR A 265 22.52 2.07 -6.43
N SER A 266 23.42 1.82 -7.38
CA SER A 266 24.79 1.36 -7.11
C SER A 266 25.60 2.31 -6.22
N GLN A 267 25.21 3.58 -6.12
CA GLN A 267 25.79 4.49 -5.11
C GLN A 267 25.67 3.95 -3.69
N LEU A 268 24.61 3.20 -3.38
CA LEU A 268 24.44 2.56 -2.08
C LEU A 268 25.38 1.36 -1.92
N GLU A 269 25.59 0.57 -2.98
CA GLU A 269 26.55 -0.52 -3.01
C GLU A 269 27.96 0.00 -2.72
N ASP A 270 28.38 1.02 -3.44
CA ASP A 270 29.70 1.65 -3.29
C ASP A 270 29.90 2.21 -1.88
N LYS A 271 28.86 2.84 -1.32
CA LYS A 271 28.95 3.51 -0.02
C LYS A 271 28.95 2.54 1.16
N PHE A 272 28.14 1.48 1.12
CA PHE A 272 27.95 0.58 2.27
C PHE A 272 28.65 -0.76 2.10
N GLY A 273 29.19 -1.08 0.89
CA GLY A 273 29.77 -2.37 0.57
C GLY A 273 28.77 -3.51 0.72
N ALA A 274 27.50 -3.25 0.42
CA ALA A 274 26.38 -4.15 0.61
C ALA A 274 25.70 -4.47 -0.73
N GLU A 275 25.17 -5.69 -0.87
CA GLU A 275 24.35 -6.08 -2.01
C GLU A 275 23.03 -5.31 -2.00
N ILE A 276 22.62 -4.74 -3.14
CA ILE A 276 21.30 -4.09 -3.29
C ILE A 276 20.33 -5.05 -3.96
N ILE A 277 19.17 -5.21 -3.34
CA ILE A 277 18.10 -6.09 -3.77
C ILE A 277 16.84 -5.26 -3.98
N LEU A 278 16.35 -5.19 -5.20
CA LEU A 278 15.10 -4.48 -5.54
C LEU A 278 13.91 -5.45 -5.52
N ILE A 279 12.83 -5.02 -4.87
CA ILE A 279 11.59 -5.81 -4.69
C ILE A 279 10.36 -4.97 -5.02
#